data_b8f669f3a38e617890c829e5a18f9ca5
#
_entry.id   b8f669f3a38e617890c829e5a18f9ca5
#
_cell.length_a   1.000
_cell.length_b   1.000
_cell.length_c   1.000
_cell.angle_alpha   90.00
_cell.angle_beta   90.00
_cell.angle_gamma   90.00
#
_symmetry.space_group_name_H-M   'P 1'
#
loop_
_entity.id
_entity.type
_entity.pdbx_description
1 polymer ?
#
loop_
_entity_poly.entity_id
_entity_poly.type
_entity_poly.pdbx_seq_one_letter_code
_entity_poly.pdbx_strand_id
1 'polypeptide(L)'
;LLKDLRLPDFRSYGIEVEPGKTKAQDMIELGGYIRDIFELNEENKNFRIFGPDESMSNRLYKVFETQNRDWNAGLLDTDDCLARNGRIMDGMLSEHMCEGWLEGYLLTGRHGFFASYEAFIRIVDSMAAQHAKWLKVCNQLSWRQPIASLNFILTSNVWQQDHNGFTHQDPGFLD
;
A
#
# COMPACT_ATOMS: atom_id res chain seq x y z
N LEU A 1 13.17 16.81 1.08
CA LEU A 1 13.07 16.52 -0.35
C LEU A 1 11.63 16.18 -0.77
N LEU A 2 10.66 16.98 -0.31
CA LEU A 2 9.27 16.79 -0.73
C LEU A 2 9.16 17.10 -2.22
N LYS A 3 8.82 16.08 -2.99
CA LYS A 3 8.28 16.25 -4.33
C LYS A 3 6.79 15.89 -4.28
N ASP A 4 5.97 16.76 -4.82
CA ASP A 4 4.54 16.53 -4.90
C ASP A 4 4.26 15.20 -5.60
N LEU A 5 3.34 14.42 -5.05
CA LEU A 5 2.83 13.23 -5.70
C LEU A 5 1.79 13.65 -6.75
N ARG A 6 2.02 13.25 -7.99
CA ARG A 6 1.05 13.42 -9.08
C ARG A 6 0.01 12.30 -8.97
N LEU A 7 -1.26 12.67 -8.97
CA LEU A 7 -2.37 11.72 -8.89
C LEU A 7 -3.21 11.79 -10.17
N PRO A 8 -3.67 10.66 -10.69
CA PRO A 8 -4.67 10.67 -11.77
C PRO A 8 -6.02 11.12 -11.23
N ASP A 9 -6.94 11.53 -12.11
CA ASP A 9 -8.31 11.84 -11.69
C ASP A 9 -9.02 10.55 -11.28
N PHE A 10 -9.30 10.40 -9.99
CA PHE A 10 -9.95 9.21 -9.43
C PHE A 10 -11.33 8.93 -10.04
N ARG A 11 -12.00 9.95 -10.59
CA ARG A 11 -13.32 9.80 -11.23
C ARG A 11 -13.26 8.91 -12.48
N SER A 12 -12.07 8.82 -13.12
CA SER A 12 -11.87 7.98 -14.30
C SER A 12 -11.90 6.48 -13.97
N TYR A 13 -11.87 6.11 -12.68
CA TYR A 13 -11.92 4.71 -12.20
C TYR A 13 -13.28 4.34 -11.63
N GLY A 14 -14.27 5.22 -11.79
CA GLY A 14 -15.65 4.93 -11.40
C GLY A 14 -16.23 3.80 -12.24
N ILE A 15 -17.00 2.93 -11.60
CA ILE A 15 -17.70 1.82 -12.25
C ILE A 15 -19.18 2.15 -12.27
N GLU A 16 -19.79 2.02 -13.44
CA GLU A 16 -21.24 2.05 -13.53
C GLU A 16 -21.81 0.74 -13.00
N VAL A 17 -22.65 0.82 -11.99
CA VAL A 17 -23.25 -0.36 -11.35
C VAL A 17 -24.75 -0.42 -11.60
N GLU A 18 -25.21 -1.57 -12.06
CA GLU A 18 -26.62 -1.91 -12.10
C GLU A 18 -26.92 -2.87 -10.93
N PRO A 19 -27.74 -2.46 -9.94
CA PRO A 19 -28.01 -3.28 -8.76
C PRO A 19 -28.46 -4.69 -9.10
N GLY A 20 -27.82 -5.67 -8.50
CA GLY A 20 -28.12 -7.10 -8.73
C GLY A 20 -27.55 -7.70 -10.02
N LYS A 21 -26.92 -6.91 -10.89
CA LYS A 21 -26.36 -7.40 -12.16
C LYS A 21 -24.85 -7.19 -12.28
N THR A 22 -24.35 -6.02 -11.90
CA THR A 22 -22.94 -5.70 -12.01
C THR A 22 -22.12 -6.41 -10.92
N LYS A 23 -21.07 -7.09 -11.33
CA LYS A 23 -20.05 -7.64 -10.41
C LYS A 23 -18.75 -6.88 -10.66
N ALA A 24 -18.19 -6.30 -9.61
CA ALA A 24 -16.94 -5.58 -9.67
C ALA A 24 -16.12 -5.86 -8.39
N GLN A 25 -14.84 -5.58 -8.46
CA GLN A 25 -13.92 -5.73 -7.33
C GLN A 25 -13.17 -4.42 -7.16
N ASP A 26 -13.41 -3.74 -6.06
CA ASP A 26 -12.84 -2.45 -5.71
C ASP A 26 -11.30 -2.45 -5.74
N MET A 27 -10.68 -3.51 -5.20
CA MET A 27 -9.21 -3.64 -5.18
C MET A 27 -8.59 -3.77 -6.56
N ILE A 28 -9.30 -4.32 -7.55
CA ILE A 28 -8.81 -4.39 -8.94
C ILE A 28 -8.80 -3.00 -9.56
N GLU A 29 -9.84 -2.22 -9.33
CA GLU A 29 -9.92 -0.85 -9.83
C GLU A 29 -8.91 0.06 -9.11
N LEU A 30 -8.77 -0.09 -7.80
CA LEU A 30 -7.73 0.57 -7.02
C LEU A 30 -6.32 0.20 -7.54
N GLY A 31 -6.08 -1.06 -7.91
CA GLY A 31 -4.83 -1.50 -8.52
C GLY A 31 -4.52 -0.74 -9.82
N GLY A 32 -5.52 -0.48 -10.65
CA GLY A 32 -5.39 0.35 -11.85
C GLY A 32 -5.03 1.81 -11.54
N TYR A 33 -5.71 2.40 -10.57
CA TYR A 33 -5.42 3.75 -10.09
C TYR A 33 -3.98 3.88 -9.56
N ILE A 34 -3.53 2.90 -8.79
CA ILE A 34 -2.18 2.88 -8.23
C ILE A 34 -1.12 2.67 -9.32
N ARG A 35 -1.39 1.82 -10.32
CA ARG A 35 -0.52 1.68 -11.49
C ARG A 35 -0.26 3.03 -12.14
N ASP A 36 -1.31 3.81 -12.37
CA ASP A 36 -1.21 5.11 -13.03
C ASP A 36 -0.52 6.16 -12.12
N ILE A 37 -0.61 6.04 -10.79
CA ILE A 37 0.25 6.82 -9.88
C ILE A 37 1.72 6.49 -10.13
N PHE A 38 2.08 5.24 -10.29
CA PHE A 38 3.46 4.86 -10.60
C PHE A 38 3.95 5.46 -11.93
N GLU A 39 3.13 5.42 -12.96
CA GLU A 39 3.45 6.00 -14.27
C GLU A 39 3.66 7.51 -14.19
N LEU A 40 2.72 8.23 -13.57
CA LEU A 40 2.81 9.68 -13.41
C LEU A 40 4.05 10.15 -12.61
N ASN A 41 4.57 9.27 -11.76
CA ASN A 41 5.70 9.57 -10.88
C ASN A 41 6.97 8.76 -11.22
N GLU A 42 7.07 8.23 -12.44
CA GLU A 42 8.22 7.43 -12.86
C GLU A 42 9.54 8.21 -12.79
N GLU A 43 9.54 9.46 -13.22
CA GLU A 43 10.72 10.33 -13.16
C GLU A 43 11.16 10.61 -11.71
N ASN A 44 10.21 10.90 -10.83
CA ASN A 44 10.48 11.27 -9.44
C ASN A 44 10.76 10.08 -8.52
N LYS A 45 10.24 8.91 -8.86
CA LYS A 45 10.34 7.67 -8.07
C LYS A 45 9.99 7.87 -6.58
N ASN A 46 8.98 8.70 -6.32
CA ASN A 46 8.60 9.17 -4.99
C ASN A 46 7.38 8.45 -4.42
N PHE A 47 7.03 7.29 -4.96
CA PHE A 47 5.92 6.47 -4.49
C PHE A 47 6.32 4.99 -4.42
N ARG A 48 5.95 4.30 -3.33
CA ARG A 48 6.18 2.87 -3.12
C ARG A 48 5.00 2.19 -2.45
N ILE A 49 4.86 0.90 -2.71
CA ILE A 49 4.01 -0.02 -1.95
C ILE A 49 4.90 -0.85 -1.04
N PHE A 50 4.40 -1.14 0.16
CA PHE A 50 5.01 -2.05 1.12
C PHE A 50 3.99 -3.12 1.50
N GLY A 51 4.39 -4.38 1.50
CA GLY A 51 3.51 -5.49 1.81
C GLY A 51 4.27 -6.77 2.19
N PRO A 52 3.65 -7.65 2.98
CA PRO A 52 4.24 -8.90 3.43
C PRO A 52 3.95 -10.04 2.42
N ASP A 53 4.42 -9.91 1.17
CA ASP A 53 4.19 -10.85 0.06
C ASP A 53 2.71 -11.05 -0.31
N GLU A 54 1.91 -10.01 -0.18
CA GLU A 54 0.46 -10.10 -0.35
C GLU A 54 -0.10 -9.25 -1.50
N SER A 55 0.74 -8.58 -2.30
CA SER A 55 0.28 -7.67 -3.35
C SER A 55 -0.63 -8.35 -4.38
N MET A 56 -0.33 -9.60 -4.76
CA MET A 56 -1.15 -10.38 -5.69
C MET A 56 -2.47 -10.81 -5.06
N SER A 57 -2.42 -11.36 -3.85
CA SER A 57 -3.60 -11.84 -3.14
C SER A 57 -4.52 -10.71 -2.68
N ASN A 58 -3.97 -9.52 -2.44
CA ASN A 58 -4.72 -8.29 -2.19
C ASN A 58 -5.31 -7.67 -3.48
N ARG A 59 -5.19 -8.36 -4.61
CA ARG A 59 -5.72 -7.99 -5.92
C ARG A 59 -5.16 -6.68 -6.51
N LEU A 60 -3.97 -6.30 -6.07
CA LEU A 60 -3.24 -5.15 -6.59
C LEU A 60 -2.40 -5.49 -7.84
N TYR A 61 -2.62 -6.63 -8.46
CA TYR A 61 -1.76 -7.19 -9.52
C TYR A 61 -1.58 -6.27 -10.75
N LYS A 62 -2.52 -5.33 -11.01
CA LYS A 62 -2.37 -4.34 -12.10
C LYS A 62 -1.11 -3.46 -11.92
N VAL A 63 -0.58 -3.31 -10.71
CA VAL A 63 0.64 -2.54 -10.48
C VAL A 63 1.87 -3.15 -11.14
N PHE A 64 1.85 -4.48 -11.37
CA PHE A 64 2.93 -5.20 -12.04
C PHE A 64 2.96 -4.99 -13.55
N GLU A 65 1.98 -4.32 -14.14
CA GLU A 65 2.01 -3.89 -15.54
C GLU A 65 3.10 -2.82 -15.78
N THR A 66 3.47 -2.07 -14.74
CA THR A 66 4.41 -0.94 -14.83
C THR A 66 5.57 -1.00 -13.84
N GLN A 67 5.45 -1.81 -12.79
CA GLN A 67 6.46 -1.91 -11.74
C GLN A 67 6.84 -3.35 -11.44
N ASN A 68 8.05 -3.49 -10.93
CA ASN A 68 8.52 -4.76 -10.39
C ASN A 68 8.51 -4.74 -8.86
N ARG A 69 8.46 -5.92 -8.32
CA ARG A 69 8.65 -6.21 -6.90
C ARG A 69 10.14 -6.17 -6.57
N ASP A 70 10.49 -5.48 -5.50
CA ASP A 70 11.79 -5.61 -4.86
C ASP A 70 11.67 -6.64 -3.73
N TRP A 71 12.24 -7.80 -3.97
CA TRP A 71 12.23 -8.93 -3.04
C TRP A 71 13.58 -9.06 -2.36
N ASN A 72 13.61 -9.20 -1.05
CA ASN A 72 14.84 -9.24 -0.28
C ASN A 72 15.52 -10.62 -0.19
N ALA A 73 15.05 -11.59 -0.98
CA ALA A 73 15.71 -12.88 -1.19
C ALA A 73 16.51 -12.90 -2.52
N GLY A 74 17.01 -14.05 -2.90
CA GLY A 74 17.67 -14.23 -4.18
C GLY A 74 16.71 -14.09 -5.36
N LEU A 75 17.16 -13.55 -6.46
CA LEU A 75 16.43 -13.51 -7.71
C LEU A 75 16.85 -14.72 -8.57
N LEU A 76 15.88 -15.40 -9.15
CA LEU A 76 16.08 -16.51 -10.08
C LEU A 76 15.66 -16.07 -11.49
N ASP A 77 16.23 -16.70 -12.50
CA ASP A 77 15.89 -16.40 -13.91
C ASP A 77 14.45 -16.77 -14.29
N THR A 78 13.79 -17.55 -13.44
CA THR A 78 12.39 -17.97 -13.59
C THR A 78 11.40 -17.06 -12.86
N ASP A 79 11.87 -16.06 -12.14
CA ASP A 79 11.02 -15.17 -11.36
C ASP A 79 10.38 -14.11 -12.26
N ASP A 80 9.08 -13.93 -12.12
CA ASP A 80 8.32 -12.91 -12.81
C ASP A 80 8.16 -11.65 -11.95
N CYS A 81 8.20 -10.49 -12.60
CA CYS A 81 7.96 -9.20 -11.98
C CYS A 81 8.90 -8.87 -10.79
N LEU A 82 10.11 -9.41 -10.77
CA LEU A 82 11.13 -9.11 -9.77
C LEU A 82 12.26 -8.25 -10.33
N ALA A 83 12.68 -7.24 -9.57
CA ALA A 83 13.87 -6.44 -9.84
C ALA A 83 14.38 -5.77 -8.58
N ARG A 84 15.72 -5.69 -8.42
CA ARG A 84 16.35 -5.07 -7.23
C ARG A 84 16.02 -3.59 -7.01
N ASN A 85 15.49 -2.92 -8.03
CA ASN A 85 15.06 -1.52 -7.98
C ASN A 85 13.54 -1.36 -8.09
N GLY A 86 12.80 -2.44 -7.89
CA GLY A 86 11.35 -2.43 -7.87
C GLY A 86 10.80 -1.44 -6.83
N ARG A 87 9.64 -0.92 -7.10
CA ARG A 87 8.96 0.02 -6.18
C ARG A 87 7.84 -0.61 -5.37
N ILE A 88 7.64 -1.91 -5.53
CA ILE A 88 6.74 -2.71 -4.72
C ILE A 88 7.63 -3.51 -3.77
N MET A 89 7.72 -3.06 -2.52
CA MET A 89 8.55 -3.68 -1.48
C MET A 89 7.78 -4.82 -0.84
N ASP A 90 7.84 -5.98 -1.48
CA ASP A 90 7.28 -7.20 -0.91
C ASP A 90 8.35 -7.92 -0.07
N GLY A 91 8.08 -8.04 1.20
CA GLY A 91 8.94 -8.72 2.16
C GLY A 91 8.43 -10.11 2.49
N MET A 92 9.12 -10.76 3.41
CA MET A 92 8.56 -11.94 4.09
C MET A 92 7.33 -11.54 4.90
N LEU A 93 6.58 -12.49 5.41
CA LEU A 93 5.41 -12.24 6.27
C LEU A 93 5.84 -11.57 7.60
N SER A 94 6.07 -10.28 7.51
CA SER A 94 6.49 -9.43 8.63
C SER A 94 5.89 -8.04 8.47
N GLU A 95 4.71 -7.85 8.97
CA GLU A 95 3.93 -6.61 8.87
C GLU A 95 4.67 -5.44 9.52
N HIS A 96 5.28 -5.67 10.69
CA HIS A 96 6.04 -4.61 11.38
C HIS A 96 7.30 -4.19 10.64
N MET A 97 7.95 -5.10 9.89
CA MET A 97 9.05 -4.71 9.02
C MET A 97 8.56 -3.85 7.85
N CYS A 98 7.46 -4.23 7.24
CA CYS A 98 6.86 -3.49 6.12
C CYS A 98 6.41 -2.09 6.55
N GLU A 99 5.76 -1.96 7.71
CA GLU A 99 5.40 -0.64 8.26
C GLU A 99 6.64 0.18 8.60
N GLY A 100 7.63 -0.40 9.24
CA GLY A 100 8.90 0.28 9.55
C GLY A 100 9.62 0.81 8.30
N TRP A 101 9.60 0.06 7.21
CA TRP A 101 10.11 0.52 5.92
C TRP A 101 9.30 1.69 5.37
N LEU A 102 7.96 1.61 5.44
CA LEU A 102 7.10 2.72 5.02
C LEU A 102 7.37 3.96 5.85
N GLU A 103 7.40 3.87 7.18
CA GLU A 103 7.72 4.99 8.06
C GLU A 103 9.05 5.65 7.68
N GLY A 104 10.11 4.85 7.52
CA GLY A 104 11.42 5.35 7.09
C GLY A 104 11.37 6.02 5.71
N TYR A 105 10.59 5.48 4.78
CA TYR A 105 10.43 6.05 3.44
C TYR A 105 9.71 7.40 3.46
N LEU A 106 8.66 7.54 4.27
CA LEU A 106 7.91 8.79 4.45
C LEU A 106 8.79 9.91 5.00
N LEU A 107 9.75 9.58 5.89
CA LEU A 107 10.71 10.54 6.43
C LEU A 107 11.61 11.17 5.36
N THR A 108 11.77 10.53 4.23
CA THR A 108 12.53 11.07 3.10
C THR A 108 11.74 12.09 2.27
N GLY A 109 10.50 12.39 2.63
CA GLY A 109 9.59 13.26 1.90
C GLY A 109 8.94 12.60 0.68
N ARG A 110 8.82 11.29 0.72
CA ARG A 110 8.17 10.47 -0.32
C ARG A 110 6.82 9.95 0.17
N HIS A 111 6.09 9.27 -0.69
CA HIS A 111 4.73 8.80 -0.44
C HIS A 111 4.63 7.30 -0.65
N GLY A 112 3.72 6.66 0.06
CA GLY A 112 3.47 5.25 -0.08
C GLY A 112 2.34 4.77 0.81
N PHE A 113 2.11 3.48 0.77
CA PHE A 113 1.19 2.80 1.67
C PHE A 113 1.68 1.39 2.01
N PHE A 114 1.16 0.88 3.11
CA PHE A 114 1.28 -0.50 3.53
C PHE A 114 -0.01 -1.23 3.20
N ALA A 115 0.07 -2.32 2.43
CA ALA A 115 -1.06 -3.18 2.11
C ALA A 115 -0.99 -4.46 2.95
N SER A 116 -2.08 -4.80 3.62
CA SER A 116 -2.20 -6.00 4.44
C SER A 116 -3.64 -6.48 4.50
N TYR A 117 -3.83 -7.72 4.93
CA TYR A 117 -5.15 -8.18 5.37
C TYR A 117 -5.52 -7.52 6.69
N GLU A 118 -6.81 -7.25 6.85
CA GLU A 118 -7.35 -6.60 8.04
C GLU A 118 -6.97 -7.33 9.33
N ALA A 119 -7.03 -8.67 9.34
CA ALA A 119 -6.71 -9.46 10.54
C ALA A 119 -5.26 -9.30 11.03
N PHE A 120 -4.33 -8.95 10.14
CA PHE A 120 -2.90 -8.86 10.48
C PHE A 120 -2.46 -7.44 10.82
N ILE A 121 -3.29 -6.44 10.57
CA ILE A 121 -2.92 -5.05 10.87
C ILE A 121 -2.73 -4.81 12.39
N ARG A 122 -3.36 -5.61 13.24
CA ARG A 122 -3.14 -5.54 14.69
C ARG A 122 -1.70 -5.83 15.12
N ILE A 123 -0.93 -6.53 14.30
CA ILE A 123 0.50 -6.76 14.55
C ILE A 123 1.26 -5.41 14.63
N VAL A 124 0.80 -4.40 13.91
CA VAL A 124 1.42 -3.08 13.82
C VAL A 124 0.64 -1.96 14.54
N ASP A 125 -0.42 -2.27 15.23
CA ASP A 125 -1.29 -1.32 15.93
C ASP A 125 -0.47 -0.38 16.85
N SER A 126 0.42 -0.93 17.66
CA SER A 126 1.26 -0.13 18.54
C SER A 126 2.26 0.75 17.78
N MET A 127 2.77 0.31 16.63
CA MET A 127 3.64 1.10 15.76
C MET A 127 2.86 2.27 15.16
N ALA A 128 1.68 2.03 14.60
CA ALA A 128 0.80 3.07 14.08
C ALA A 128 0.47 4.12 15.15
N ALA A 129 0.14 3.68 16.37
CA ALA A 129 -0.12 4.57 17.50
C ALA A 129 1.11 5.41 17.90
N GLN A 130 2.31 4.83 17.89
CA GLN A 130 3.56 5.56 18.14
C GLN A 130 3.87 6.55 17.02
N HIS A 131 3.68 6.16 15.77
CA HIS A 131 3.86 7.05 14.63
C HIS A 131 2.91 8.26 14.70
N ALA A 132 1.64 8.04 15.03
CA ALA A 132 0.68 9.13 15.22
C ALA A 132 1.10 10.12 16.31
N LYS A 133 1.59 9.63 17.45
CA LYS A 133 2.12 10.49 18.53
C LYS A 133 3.34 11.27 18.06
N TRP A 134 4.23 10.62 17.33
CA TRP A 134 5.42 11.26 16.78
C TRP A 134 5.05 12.35 15.76
N LEU A 135 4.11 12.11 14.84
CA LEU A 135 3.60 13.10 13.91
C LEU A 135 3.02 14.32 14.64
N LYS A 136 2.26 14.10 15.71
CA LYS A 136 1.71 15.18 16.54
C LYS A 136 2.82 16.08 17.10
N VAL A 137 3.91 15.51 17.60
CA VAL A 137 5.06 16.27 18.09
C VAL A 137 5.76 16.99 16.96
N CYS A 138 5.98 16.33 15.81
CA CYS A 138 6.60 16.95 14.64
C CYS A 138 5.87 18.19 14.16
N ASN A 139 4.54 18.17 14.17
CA ASN A 139 3.71 19.30 13.75
C ASN A 139 3.81 20.53 14.68
N GLN A 140 4.39 20.38 15.88
CA GLN A 140 4.65 21.48 16.80
C GLN A 140 6.00 22.16 16.56
N LEU A 141 6.85 21.59 15.71
CA LEU A 141 8.20 22.09 15.45
C LEU A 141 8.20 23.02 14.23
N SER A 142 8.40 24.30 14.45
CA SER A 142 8.31 25.34 13.39
C SER A 142 9.33 25.17 12.25
N TRP A 143 10.44 24.49 12.51
CA TRP A 143 11.48 24.24 11.52
C TRP A 143 11.27 22.98 10.67
N ARG A 144 10.29 22.14 11.06
CA ARG A 144 10.06 20.86 10.38
C ARG A 144 9.05 21.01 9.26
N GLN A 145 9.39 20.48 8.09
CA GLN A 145 8.46 20.40 6.97
C GLN A 145 7.38 19.33 7.22
N PRO A 146 6.20 19.48 6.61
CA PRO A 146 5.17 18.45 6.68
C PRO A 146 5.69 17.09 6.24
N ILE A 147 5.23 16.05 6.91
CA ILE A 147 5.58 14.66 6.63
C ILE A 147 4.39 14.01 5.92
N ALA A 148 4.66 13.18 4.92
CA ALA A 148 3.62 12.43 4.23
C ALA A 148 2.86 11.52 5.20
N SER A 149 1.57 11.32 4.93
CA SER A 149 0.70 10.47 5.74
C SER A 149 1.16 9.02 5.74
N LEU A 150 1.04 8.36 6.88
CA LEU A 150 1.11 6.91 6.99
C LEU A 150 -0.24 6.34 6.51
N ASN A 151 -0.23 5.62 5.40
CA ASN A 151 -1.45 5.11 4.78
C ASN A 151 -1.45 3.58 4.82
N PHE A 152 -2.61 3.03 5.17
CA PHE A 152 -2.88 1.60 5.13
C PHE A 152 -3.95 1.29 4.09
N ILE A 153 -3.78 0.20 3.34
CA ILE A 153 -4.82 -0.42 2.53
C ILE A 153 -5.10 -1.78 3.15
N LEU A 154 -6.28 -1.91 3.75
CA LEU A 154 -6.72 -3.12 4.41
C LEU A 154 -7.69 -3.86 3.51
N THR A 155 -7.42 -5.13 3.29
CA THR A 155 -8.26 -6.01 2.50
C THR A 155 -8.95 -7.04 3.38
N SER A 156 -9.86 -7.82 2.81
CA SER A 156 -10.68 -8.79 3.53
C SER A 156 -11.62 -8.18 4.59
N ASN A 157 -11.94 -6.90 4.46
CA ASN A 157 -12.83 -6.15 5.35
C ASN A 157 -14.30 -6.20 4.96
N VAL A 158 -14.65 -7.01 3.97
CA VAL A 158 -16.03 -7.23 3.56
C VAL A 158 -16.49 -8.62 3.96
N TRP A 159 -17.77 -8.74 4.26
CA TRP A 159 -18.37 -9.99 4.74
C TRP A 159 -18.31 -11.15 3.73
N GLN A 160 -18.11 -10.88 2.45
CA GLN A 160 -17.97 -11.90 1.41
C GLN A 160 -16.56 -11.94 0.87
N GLN A 161 -15.81 -12.96 1.29
CA GLN A 161 -14.47 -13.26 0.83
C GLN A 161 -14.48 -14.48 -0.07
N ASP A 162 -13.72 -14.45 -1.14
CA ASP A 162 -13.63 -15.55 -2.09
C ASP A 162 -12.56 -16.59 -1.78
N HIS A 163 -11.55 -16.28 -0.99
CA HIS A 163 -10.47 -17.21 -0.67
C HIS A 163 -10.06 -17.27 0.80
N ASN A 164 -10.19 -16.20 1.59
CA ASN A 164 -9.71 -16.16 2.97
C ASN A 164 -10.83 -16.26 4.02
N GLY A 165 -12.06 -15.94 3.67
CA GLY A 165 -13.19 -16.02 4.60
C GLY A 165 -13.02 -15.16 5.85
N PHE A 166 -13.63 -15.57 6.94
CA PHE A 166 -13.63 -14.81 8.20
C PHE A 166 -12.28 -14.78 8.91
N THR A 167 -11.35 -15.67 8.59
CA THR A 167 -10.05 -15.75 9.26
C THR A 167 -9.15 -14.55 8.97
N HIS A 168 -9.49 -13.75 7.96
CA HIS A 168 -8.74 -12.58 7.52
C HIS A 168 -9.47 -11.26 7.77
N GLN A 169 -10.51 -11.28 8.57
CA GLN A 169 -11.30 -10.11 8.95
C GLN A 169 -11.09 -9.75 10.41
N ASP A 170 -10.83 -8.50 10.70
CA ASP A 170 -10.79 -7.94 12.05
C ASP A 170 -11.03 -6.42 11.99
N PRO A 171 -12.26 -5.94 12.21
CA PRO A 171 -12.58 -4.52 12.16
C PRO A 171 -11.99 -3.72 13.32
N GLY A 172 -11.51 -4.37 14.35
CA GLY A 172 -11.12 -3.71 15.61
C GLY A 172 -9.90 -2.80 15.54
N PHE A 173 -9.15 -2.78 14.42
CA PHE A 173 -8.10 -1.80 14.20
C PHE A 173 -8.66 -0.40 13.91
N LEU A 174 -9.87 -0.33 13.35
CA LEU A 174 -10.53 0.92 12.97
C LEU A 174 -11.38 1.51 14.09
N ASP A 175 -11.63 0.76 15.15
CA ASP A 175 -12.40 1.16 16.34
C ASP A 175 -11.50 1.83 17.40
#